data_7a7d750b66e05a82f37d68e8b036b454
#
_entry.id   7a7d750b66e05a82f37d68e8b036b454
#
_cell.length_a   1.000
_cell.length_b   1.000
_cell.length_c   1.000
_cell.angle_alpha   90.00
_cell.angle_beta   90.00
_cell.angle_gamma   90.00
#
_symmetry.space_group_name_H-M   'P 1'
#
loop_
_entity.id
_entity.type
_entity.pdbx_description
1 polymer ?
#
loop_
_entity_poly.entity_id
_entity_poly.type
_entity_poly.pdbx_seq_one_letter_code
_entity_poly.pdbx_strand_id
1 'polypeptide(L)'
;MPINKVVKNAEEACNGISDGMTLMVGGFGLCGIPENCITELVRKGVKNLTCISNNAGVDDFGLGLLLQTKQVKKMISSYVGENDEFERQMLSGELEVELIPQGTLATRCMAAGYGMPAIYTPA
;
A
#
# COMPACT_ATOMS: atom_id res chain seq x y z
N MET A 1 12.75 -24.82 17.16
CA MET A 1 12.63 -24.99 15.70
C MET A 1 12.62 -23.63 15.02
N PRO A 2 13.34 -23.44 13.93
CA PRO A 2 13.21 -22.19 13.18
C PRO A 2 11.79 -22.10 12.59
N ILE A 3 11.15 -20.94 12.73
CA ILE A 3 9.85 -20.67 12.13
C ILE A 3 10.07 -20.48 10.63
N ASN A 4 9.51 -21.36 9.81
CA ASN A 4 9.54 -21.22 8.36
C ASN A 4 8.21 -20.59 7.90
N LYS A 5 8.30 -19.35 7.35
CA LYS A 5 7.15 -18.60 6.80
C LYS A 5 7.20 -18.53 5.27
N VAL A 6 8.09 -19.27 4.63
CA VAL A 6 8.18 -19.31 3.16
C VAL A 6 6.98 -20.07 2.60
N VAL A 7 6.30 -19.49 1.66
CA VAL A 7 5.17 -20.07 0.95
C VAL A 7 5.54 -20.34 -0.52
N LYS A 8 4.75 -21.15 -1.21
CA LYS A 8 5.08 -21.64 -2.56
C LYS A 8 4.97 -20.56 -3.64
N ASN A 9 3.99 -19.67 -3.50
CA ASN A 9 3.65 -18.69 -4.52
C ASN A 9 2.87 -17.50 -3.93
N ALA A 10 2.58 -16.51 -4.76
CA ALA A 10 1.84 -15.32 -4.37
C ALA A 10 0.39 -15.61 -3.98
N GLU A 11 -0.24 -16.60 -4.60
CA GLU A 11 -1.60 -17.02 -4.27
C GLU A 11 -1.69 -17.48 -2.81
N GLU A 12 -0.76 -18.34 -2.39
CA GLU A 12 -0.68 -18.80 -1.00
C GLU A 12 -0.34 -17.65 -0.05
N ALA A 13 0.57 -16.75 -0.46
CA ALA A 13 0.95 -15.58 0.34
C ALA A 13 -0.22 -14.63 0.58
N CYS A 14 -1.09 -14.43 -0.41
CA CYS A 14 -2.24 -13.52 -0.36
C CYS A 14 -3.54 -14.20 0.09
N ASN A 15 -3.51 -15.46 0.48
CA ASN A 15 -4.72 -16.23 0.78
C ASN A 15 -5.59 -15.62 1.88
N GLY A 16 -4.99 -15.00 2.89
CA GLY A 16 -5.71 -14.36 4.00
C GLY A 16 -6.21 -12.94 3.72
N ILE A 17 -5.93 -12.37 2.55
CA ILE A 17 -6.32 -11.00 2.23
C ILE A 17 -7.76 -10.97 1.70
N SER A 18 -8.59 -10.13 2.31
CA SER A 18 -10.01 -9.94 1.98
C SER A 18 -10.37 -8.46 1.88
N ASP A 19 -11.61 -8.20 1.44
CA ASP A 19 -12.14 -6.85 1.28
C ASP A 19 -12.02 -6.02 2.57
N GLY A 20 -11.72 -4.74 2.40
CA GLY A 20 -11.65 -3.79 3.49
C GLY A 20 -10.38 -3.82 4.34
N MET A 21 -9.46 -4.74 4.07
CA MET A 21 -8.21 -4.83 4.83
C MET A 21 -7.28 -3.64 4.60
N THR A 22 -6.47 -3.35 5.61
CA THR A 22 -5.35 -2.41 5.53
C THR A 22 -4.07 -3.17 5.24
N LEU A 23 -3.37 -2.77 4.18
CA LEU A 23 -2.12 -3.38 3.74
C LEU A 23 -0.98 -2.39 3.84
N MET A 24 0.10 -2.79 4.51
CA MET A 24 1.37 -2.06 4.48
C MET A 24 2.21 -2.64 3.35
N VAL A 25 2.43 -1.85 2.31
CA VAL A 25 3.12 -2.29 1.09
C VAL A 25 4.47 -1.59 1.00
N GLY A 26 5.54 -2.37 1.06
CA GLY A 26 6.91 -1.86 0.94
C GLY A 26 7.21 -1.35 -0.47
N GLY A 27 8.30 -0.60 -0.56
CA GLY A 27 8.84 -0.10 -1.82
C GLY A 27 9.02 1.41 -1.84
N PHE A 28 9.86 1.86 -2.76
CA PHE A 28 10.11 3.25 -3.07
C PHE A 28 10.05 3.40 -4.60
N GLY A 29 9.10 4.16 -5.10
CA GLY A 29 8.82 4.17 -6.54
C GLY A 29 8.49 2.76 -7.02
N LEU A 30 9.33 2.22 -7.89
CA LEU A 30 9.23 0.85 -8.41
C LEU A 30 10.23 -0.12 -7.79
N CYS A 31 11.05 0.35 -6.85
CA CYS A 31 12.10 -0.46 -6.21
C CYS A 31 11.57 -1.17 -4.96
N GLY A 32 11.79 -2.46 -4.86
CA GLY A 32 11.45 -3.25 -3.66
C GLY A 32 9.96 -3.50 -3.44
N ILE A 33 9.14 -3.33 -4.46
CA ILE A 33 7.70 -3.61 -4.40
C ILE A 33 7.41 -5.11 -4.50
N PRO A 34 6.36 -5.61 -3.85
CA PRO A 34 5.95 -7.02 -3.94
C PRO A 34 5.09 -7.27 -5.20
N GLU A 35 5.70 -7.20 -6.38
CA GLU A 35 5.02 -7.28 -7.69
C GLU A 35 4.07 -8.48 -7.83
N ASN A 36 4.55 -9.66 -7.47
CA ASN A 36 3.76 -10.88 -7.61
C ASN A 36 2.52 -10.88 -6.71
N CYS A 37 2.65 -10.35 -5.50
CA CYS A 37 1.51 -10.21 -4.59
C CYS A 37 0.52 -9.17 -5.10
N ILE A 38 0.99 -8.05 -5.66
CA ILE A 38 0.11 -7.04 -6.26
C ILE A 38 -0.67 -7.63 -7.44
N THR A 39 0.00 -8.34 -8.34
CA THR A 39 -0.64 -9.05 -9.46
C THR A 39 -1.69 -10.05 -8.96
N GLU A 40 -1.39 -10.79 -7.91
CA GLU A 40 -2.33 -11.73 -7.31
C GLU A 40 -3.56 -11.03 -6.71
N LEU A 41 -3.38 -9.88 -6.06
CA LEU A 41 -4.50 -9.09 -5.54
C LEU A 41 -5.40 -8.55 -6.66
N VAL A 42 -4.82 -8.16 -7.80
CA VAL A 42 -5.59 -7.78 -8.99
C VAL A 42 -6.42 -8.98 -9.46
N ARG A 43 -5.81 -10.16 -9.61
CA ARG A 43 -6.50 -11.39 -10.01
C ARG A 43 -7.61 -11.78 -9.04
N LYS A 44 -7.35 -11.65 -7.75
CA LYS A 44 -8.30 -11.99 -6.67
C LYS A 44 -9.50 -11.05 -6.62
N GLY A 45 -9.33 -9.81 -7.06
CA GLY A 45 -10.39 -8.81 -7.14
C GLY A 45 -10.88 -8.30 -5.78
N VAL A 46 -10.08 -8.43 -4.72
CA VAL A 46 -10.41 -7.85 -3.40
C VAL A 46 -10.57 -6.34 -3.50
N LYS A 47 -11.52 -5.77 -2.77
CA LYS A 47 -11.92 -4.36 -2.88
C LYS A 47 -11.87 -3.63 -1.54
N ASN A 48 -12.03 -2.32 -1.63
CA ASN A 48 -12.09 -1.43 -0.46
C ASN A 48 -10.82 -1.49 0.41
N LEU A 49 -9.68 -1.73 -0.20
CA LEU A 49 -8.40 -1.80 0.50
C LEU A 49 -7.95 -0.41 0.96
N THR A 50 -7.31 -0.36 2.12
CA THR A 50 -6.50 0.77 2.55
C THR A 50 -5.04 0.40 2.36
N CYS A 51 -4.30 1.14 1.55
CA CYS A 51 -2.88 0.88 1.31
C CYS A 51 -2.02 1.94 1.98
N ILE A 52 -1.01 1.50 2.71
CA ILE A 52 0.01 2.34 3.35
C ILE A 52 1.32 2.07 2.62
N SER A 53 1.84 3.06 1.92
CA SER A 53 3.07 2.94 1.14
C SER A 53 3.70 4.30 0.92
N ASN A 54 4.96 4.33 0.51
CA ASN A 54 5.65 5.57 0.12
C ASN A 54 4.89 6.32 -1.00
N ASN A 55 4.55 5.61 -2.07
CA ASN A 55 3.74 6.07 -3.20
C ASN A 55 2.96 4.89 -3.81
N ALA A 56 2.35 5.10 -4.96
CA ALA A 56 1.62 4.05 -5.68
C ALA A 56 2.32 3.57 -6.97
N GLY A 57 3.62 3.78 -7.09
CA GLY A 57 4.35 3.46 -8.31
C GLY A 57 3.95 4.36 -9.47
N VAL A 58 3.80 3.76 -10.64
CA VAL A 58 3.30 4.40 -11.87
C VAL A 58 1.95 3.79 -12.26
N ASP A 59 1.29 4.34 -13.29
CA ASP A 59 -0.07 3.92 -13.67
C ASP A 59 -0.22 2.42 -13.95
N ASP A 60 0.75 1.84 -14.64
CA ASP A 60 0.69 0.47 -15.14
C ASP A 60 1.63 -0.50 -14.42
N PHE A 61 2.21 -0.09 -13.29
CA PHE A 61 3.10 -0.94 -12.50
C PHE A 61 3.07 -0.59 -11.01
N GLY A 62 3.25 -1.60 -10.16
CA GLY A 62 3.19 -1.45 -8.71
C GLY A 62 1.75 -1.28 -8.22
N LEU A 63 1.54 -0.50 -7.16
CA LEU A 63 0.21 -0.23 -6.61
C LEU A 63 -0.73 0.49 -7.60
N GLY A 64 -0.18 1.12 -8.65
CA GLY A 64 -0.97 1.71 -9.72
C GLY A 64 -1.96 0.72 -10.34
N LEU A 65 -1.61 -0.55 -10.45
CA LEU A 65 -2.50 -1.60 -10.93
C LEU A 65 -3.77 -1.74 -10.09
N LEU A 66 -3.65 -1.64 -8.76
CA LEU A 66 -4.79 -1.70 -7.84
C LEU A 66 -5.64 -0.43 -7.90
N LEU A 67 -5.04 0.71 -8.23
CA LEU A 67 -5.77 1.97 -8.46
C LEU A 67 -6.57 1.92 -9.75
N GLN A 68 -5.99 1.43 -10.84
CA GLN A 68 -6.69 1.26 -12.12
C GLN A 68 -7.91 0.35 -12.00
N THR A 69 -7.82 -0.70 -11.23
CA THR A 69 -8.92 -1.64 -10.99
C THR A 69 -9.88 -1.19 -9.89
N LYS A 70 -9.66 0.00 -9.32
CA LYS A 70 -10.47 0.60 -8.24
C LYS A 70 -10.64 -0.31 -7.01
N GLN A 71 -9.60 -1.05 -6.69
CA GLN A 71 -9.56 -1.95 -5.53
C GLN A 71 -9.16 -1.22 -4.24
N VAL A 72 -8.57 -0.04 -4.34
CA VAL A 72 -8.14 0.79 -3.20
C VAL A 72 -9.14 1.91 -2.95
N LYS A 73 -9.64 2.02 -1.72
CA LYS A 73 -10.49 3.12 -1.27
C LYS A 73 -9.72 4.25 -0.58
N LYS A 74 -8.58 3.92 0.02
CA LYS A 74 -7.75 4.88 0.75
C LYS A 74 -6.27 4.60 0.56
N MET A 75 -5.51 5.66 0.27
CA MET A 75 -4.04 5.66 0.30
C MET A 75 -3.54 6.50 1.47
N ILE A 76 -2.62 5.95 2.22
CA ILE A 76 -1.81 6.68 3.21
C ILE A 76 -0.38 6.68 2.69
N SER A 77 0.08 7.83 2.22
CA SER A 77 1.27 7.92 1.37
C SER A 77 2.02 9.23 1.62
N SER A 78 3.27 9.28 1.22
CA SER A 78 4.06 10.51 1.30
C SER A 78 4.20 11.24 -0.04
N TYR A 79 3.82 10.60 -1.15
CA TYR A 79 4.01 11.15 -2.49
C TYR A 79 2.96 10.62 -3.47
N VAL A 80 2.44 11.48 -4.33
CA VAL A 80 1.40 11.16 -5.33
C VAL A 80 1.96 11.14 -6.75
N GLY A 81 2.98 11.92 -7.04
CA GLY A 81 3.54 12.13 -8.40
C GLY A 81 3.94 10.83 -9.12
N GLU A 82 4.14 10.94 -10.43
CA GLU A 82 4.47 9.85 -11.35
C GLU A 82 3.36 8.80 -11.56
N ASN A 83 2.15 9.06 -11.03
CA ASN A 83 0.99 8.20 -11.23
C ASN A 83 -0.23 9.10 -11.51
N ASP A 84 -0.60 9.23 -12.77
CA ASP A 84 -1.67 10.13 -13.22
C ASP A 84 -3.05 9.67 -12.73
N GLU A 85 -3.28 8.37 -12.69
CA GLU A 85 -4.54 7.80 -12.18
C GLU A 85 -4.69 8.03 -10.67
N PHE A 86 -3.60 7.96 -9.91
CA PHE A 86 -3.61 8.30 -8.49
C PHE A 86 -4.00 9.76 -8.27
N GLU A 87 -3.35 10.67 -9.00
CA GLU A 87 -3.68 12.10 -8.93
C GLU A 87 -5.13 12.37 -9.34
N ARG A 88 -5.57 11.77 -10.45
CA ARG A 88 -6.95 11.91 -10.94
C ARG A 88 -7.98 11.45 -9.89
N GLN A 89 -7.81 10.28 -9.31
CA GLN A 89 -8.74 9.74 -8.31
C GLN A 89 -8.74 10.57 -7.02
N MET A 90 -7.58 11.09 -6.63
CA MET A 90 -7.46 11.99 -5.47
C MET A 90 -8.23 13.28 -5.72
N LEU A 91 -8.03 13.94 -6.87
CA LEU A 91 -8.67 15.20 -7.20
C LEU A 91 -10.17 15.07 -7.43
N SER A 92 -10.63 13.96 -7.96
CA SER A 92 -12.07 13.69 -8.15
C SER A 92 -12.80 13.28 -6.88
N GLY A 93 -12.08 12.96 -5.82
CA GLY A 93 -12.65 12.46 -4.57
C GLY A 93 -13.05 10.97 -4.60
N GLU A 94 -12.71 10.24 -5.68
CA GLU A 94 -12.96 8.80 -5.77
C GLU A 94 -12.08 8.01 -4.80
N LEU A 95 -10.88 8.52 -4.49
CA LEU A 95 -9.90 7.93 -3.61
C LEU A 95 -9.64 8.86 -2.41
N GLU A 96 -9.81 8.35 -1.20
CA GLU A 96 -9.36 9.05 -0.01
C GLU A 96 -7.83 9.01 0.07
N VAL A 97 -7.19 10.15 0.23
CA VAL A 97 -5.72 10.23 0.33
C VAL A 97 -5.32 10.99 1.58
N GLU A 98 -4.49 10.36 2.40
CA GLU A 98 -3.81 10.99 3.52
C GLU A 98 -2.32 11.14 3.19
N LEU A 99 -1.88 12.37 2.95
CA LEU A 99 -0.48 12.66 2.69
C LEU A 99 0.26 12.92 4.01
N ILE A 100 1.32 12.18 4.23
CA ILE A 100 2.14 12.23 5.44
C ILE A 100 3.60 12.37 5.03
N PRO A 101 4.37 13.29 5.61
CA PRO A 101 5.80 13.35 5.38
C PRO A 101 6.46 11.99 5.60
N GLN A 102 7.38 11.60 4.72
CA GLN A 102 7.94 10.24 4.71
C GLN A 102 8.58 9.83 6.04
N GLY A 103 9.31 10.73 6.69
CA GLY A 103 9.88 10.45 8.01
C GLY A 103 8.82 10.15 9.06
N THR A 104 7.72 10.89 9.04
CA THR A 104 6.57 10.67 9.93
C THR A 104 5.86 9.35 9.60
N LEU A 105 5.67 9.03 8.33
CA LEU A 105 5.09 7.75 7.91
C LEU A 105 5.91 6.57 8.43
N ALA A 106 7.22 6.59 8.24
CA ALA A 106 8.12 5.56 8.74
C ALA A 106 8.10 5.46 10.27
N THR A 107 8.09 6.60 10.97
CA THR A 107 8.04 6.64 12.44
C THR A 107 6.71 6.11 12.98
N ARG A 108 5.59 6.39 12.31
CA ARG A 108 4.28 5.80 12.66
C ARG A 108 4.30 4.28 12.56
N CYS A 109 4.91 3.73 11.50
CA CYS A 109 5.05 2.27 11.35
C CYS A 109 5.91 1.67 12.48
N MET A 110 7.02 2.31 12.81
CA MET A 110 7.88 1.91 13.93
C MET A 110 7.12 1.96 15.26
N ALA A 111 6.43 3.06 15.53
CA ALA A 111 5.66 3.26 16.77
C ALA A 111 4.59 2.16 16.94
N ALA A 112 3.86 1.83 15.87
CA ALA A 112 2.88 0.76 15.90
C ALA A 112 3.51 -0.59 16.24
N GLY A 113 4.69 -0.89 15.68
CA GLY A 113 5.45 -2.11 15.98
C GLY A 113 5.90 -2.22 17.43
N TYR A 114 6.17 -1.10 18.08
CA TYR A 114 6.54 -1.03 19.50
C TYR A 114 5.35 -0.84 20.45
N GLY A 115 4.14 -0.75 19.94
CA GLY A 115 2.95 -0.51 20.75
C GLY A 115 2.85 0.93 21.31
N MET A 116 3.53 1.90 20.69
CA MET A 116 3.46 3.30 21.07
C MET A 116 2.22 3.96 20.45
N PRO A 117 1.27 4.49 21.26
CA PRO A 117 0.01 5.02 20.73
C PRO A 117 0.14 6.38 20.05
N ALA A 118 1.20 7.12 20.32
CA ALA A 118 1.43 8.46 19.78
C ALA A 118 2.92 8.77 19.67
N ILE A 119 3.26 9.61 18.71
CA ILE A 119 4.60 10.13 18.47
C ILE A 119 4.55 11.61 18.14
N TYR A 120 5.67 12.30 18.32
CA TYR A 120 5.89 13.65 17.85
C TYR A 120 7.01 13.66 16.83
N THR A 121 6.80 14.31 15.70
CA THR A 121 7.79 14.47 14.63
C THR A 121 7.92 15.94 14.25
N PRO A 122 9.05 16.36 13.65
CA PRO A 122 9.24 17.75 13.22
C PRO A 122 8.36 18.17 12.05
N ALA A 123 7.71 17.25 11.42
CA ALA A 123 6.87 17.50 10.24
C ALA A 123 5.61 16.63 10.22
#